data_bda6765e52fb299a49ef016cacee5cb2
#
_entry.id   bda6765e52fb299a49ef016cacee5cb2
#
_cell.length_a   1.000
_cell.length_b   1.000
_cell.length_c   1.000
_cell.angle_alpha   90.00
_cell.angle_beta   90.00
_cell.angle_gamma   90.00
#
_symmetry.space_group_name_H-M   'P 1'
#
loop_
_entity.id
_entity.type
_entity.pdbx_description
1 polymer ?
#
loop_
_entity_poly.entity_id
_entity_poly.type
_entity_poly.pdbx_seq_one_letter_code
_entity_poly.pdbx_strand_id
1 'polypeptide(L)'
;MLPIFFLLSIVSSVTAYVVNNGSTCYVYPESSTHFGQPVDDTPSILQAFELCGTNGSVILTNNTFHVNQVMNTTALTNCDVELHGEMVWSDNIPYWLGHSYSVVYANLSTAWFFGGENVTFRGFGRGRFNGNGQAWYDENRNNSNQPGRPIAFTILNAKNLWMDGVTWSQAQFWHSFISHSQNVTMSNIYMNSTSNNEWFTVNTDGTDTWNSRDVFFYNWTVQGGDDCIAIKGNSTNIISKNITCYRTHGMPIGSVGQDPTHPDFVRDIVYEDVHLINSTNGAWIKAWQGQSSSVTTNGDSGGGGGGSINNVTYRNFKIENVGQPISVTQCVYGHDPSICDTSKLQISNITWENVTGTSHFDVASIIHCSPLVPCPGMKFIDVNITTVNASLGKPSLPQVNLCANMIDQNATTGDLATGIPCHGFAPNDMPNVLYRNWPELLKEVVLSVIVPEAQRNNCLHPGPDVAAAGCDPPPY
;
A
#
# COMPACT_ATOMS: atom_id res chain seq x y z
N MET A 1 -59.54 36.57 -29.53
CA MET A 1 -58.37 36.77 -28.65
C MET A 1 -58.47 35.70 -27.57
N LEU A 2 -57.68 34.61 -27.71
CA LEU A 2 -57.57 33.59 -26.66
C LEU A 2 -56.38 33.98 -25.76
N PRO A 3 -56.47 33.93 -24.42
CA PRO A 3 -55.34 34.16 -23.55
C PRO A 3 -54.45 32.91 -23.54
N ILE A 4 -53.19 33.09 -23.88
CA ILE A 4 -52.14 32.07 -23.72
C ILE A 4 -51.74 32.05 -22.22
N PHE A 5 -52.12 30.99 -21.51
CA PHE A 5 -51.58 30.71 -20.20
C PHE A 5 -50.17 30.15 -20.32
N PHE A 6 -49.17 30.94 -19.90
CA PHE A 6 -47.85 30.44 -19.64
C PHE A 6 -47.90 29.64 -18.32
N LEU A 7 -47.83 28.33 -18.42
CA LEU A 7 -47.49 27.51 -17.24
C LEU A 7 -46.01 27.75 -16.95
N LEU A 8 -45.69 28.53 -15.93
CA LEU A 8 -44.37 28.55 -15.31
C LEU A 8 -44.25 27.20 -14.58
N SER A 9 -43.51 26.25 -15.17
CA SER A 9 -43.02 25.10 -14.44
C SER A 9 -41.91 25.60 -13.47
N ILE A 10 -42.26 25.69 -12.18
CA ILE A 10 -41.28 25.86 -11.13
C ILE A 10 -40.52 24.53 -11.06
N VAL A 11 -39.38 24.45 -11.73
CA VAL A 11 -38.42 23.41 -11.47
C VAL A 11 -37.81 23.76 -10.11
N SER A 12 -38.30 23.15 -9.05
CA SER A 12 -37.63 23.21 -7.75
C SER A 12 -36.33 22.41 -7.91
N SER A 13 -35.23 23.10 -8.11
CA SER A 13 -33.90 22.50 -7.95
C SER A 13 -33.79 22.10 -6.47
N VAL A 14 -33.81 20.81 -6.22
CA VAL A 14 -33.47 20.29 -4.89
C VAL A 14 -31.95 20.36 -4.82
N THR A 15 -31.41 21.38 -4.20
CA THR A 15 -29.98 21.49 -3.91
C THR A 15 -29.61 20.46 -2.84
N ALA A 16 -28.41 19.91 -2.91
CA ALA A 16 -27.85 19.12 -1.80
C ALA A 16 -28.06 19.89 -0.49
N TYR A 17 -28.54 19.22 0.53
CA TYR A 17 -28.89 19.91 1.76
C TYR A 17 -28.56 19.10 3.02
N VAL A 18 -28.30 19.83 4.06
CA VAL A 18 -28.07 19.31 5.40
C VAL A 18 -29.33 19.52 6.25
N VAL A 19 -29.83 18.42 6.80
CA VAL A 19 -30.89 18.51 7.85
C VAL A 19 -30.19 18.38 9.19
N ASN A 20 -30.13 19.48 9.90
CA ASN A 20 -29.62 19.53 11.27
C ASN A 20 -30.73 19.26 12.28
N ASN A 21 -30.58 18.20 13.06
CA ASN A 21 -31.47 17.84 14.16
C ASN A 21 -30.68 17.82 15.49
N GLY A 22 -30.46 18.99 16.05
CA GLY A 22 -29.65 19.16 17.26
C GLY A 22 -28.15 18.90 16.99
N SER A 23 -27.59 17.82 17.54
CA SER A 23 -26.20 17.43 17.33
C SER A 23 -26.00 16.49 16.15
N THR A 24 -27.06 16.14 15.41
CA THR A 24 -26.97 15.20 14.27
C THR A 24 -27.30 15.91 12.97
N CYS A 25 -26.37 15.80 12.01
CA CYS A 25 -26.53 16.33 10.66
C CYS A 25 -26.72 15.18 9.66
N TYR A 26 -27.84 15.18 8.94
CA TYR A 26 -28.11 14.27 7.83
C TYR A 26 -27.79 14.97 6.52
N VAL A 27 -26.93 14.35 5.71
CA VAL A 27 -26.58 14.86 4.39
C VAL A 27 -27.38 14.12 3.33
N TYR A 28 -28.03 14.87 2.47
CA TYR A 28 -28.75 14.37 1.30
C TYR A 28 -28.09 14.95 0.05
N PRO A 29 -27.73 14.12 -0.94
CA PRO A 29 -27.12 14.62 -2.17
C PRO A 29 -28.13 15.37 -3.01
N GLU A 30 -27.62 16.17 -3.93
CA GLU A 30 -28.46 16.76 -4.96
C GLU A 30 -28.91 15.71 -5.99
N SER A 31 -30.21 15.64 -6.25
CA SER A 31 -30.77 14.70 -7.23
C SER A 31 -30.74 15.22 -8.68
N SER A 32 -30.31 16.45 -8.89
CA SER A 32 -30.28 17.09 -10.20
C SER A 32 -28.93 16.92 -10.90
N THR A 33 -28.95 17.01 -12.23
CA THR A 33 -27.74 17.15 -13.03
C THR A 33 -27.65 18.58 -13.58
N HIS A 34 -26.44 19.15 -13.58
CA HIS A 34 -26.20 20.43 -14.22
C HIS A 34 -25.44 20.20 -15.54
N PHE A 35 -26.04 20.57 -16.65
CA PHE A 35 -25.53 20.25 -18.00
C PHE A 35 -25.23 18.76 -18.24
N GLY A 36 -26.01 17.88 -17.64
CA GLY A 36 -25.82 16.43 -17.76
C GLY A 36 -24.76 15.82 -16.87
N GLN A 37 -24.09 16.63 -16.03
CA GLN A 37 -23.13 16.16 -15.02
C GLN A 37 -23.76 16.18 -13.62
N PRO A 38 -23.41 15.23 -12.75
CA PRO A 38 -23.83 15.27 -11.36
C PRO A 38 -23.39 16.57 -10.67
N VAL A 39 -24.22 17.08 -9.81
CA VAL A 39 -23.89 18.27 -9.01
C VAL A 39 -22.92 17.88 -7.89
N ASP A 40 -22.03 18.80 -7.52
CA ASP A 40 -21.05 18.60 -6.48
C ASP A 40 -21.69 18.68 -5.07
N ASP A 41 -21.64 17.55 -4.37
CA ASP A 41 -22.15 17.44 -2.99
C ASP A 41 -21.12 17.86 -1.93
N THR A 42 -19.87 18.12 -2.32
CA THR A 42 -18.78 18.45 -1.40
C THR A 42 -19.13 19.60 -0.45
N PRO A 43 -19.77 20.74 -0.89
CA PRO A 43 -20.12 21.82 0.00
C PRO A 43 -21.08 21.41 1.11
N SER A 44 -22.08 20.58 0.82
CA SER A 44 -23.02 20.09 1.82
C SER A 44 -22.42 19.10 2.79
N ILE A 45 -21.51 18.25 2.30
CA ILE A 45 -20.73 17.34 3.15
C ILE A 45 -19.90 18.15 4.15
N LEU A 46 -19.15 19.14 3.66
CA LEU A 46 -18.32 20.02 4.51
C LEU A 46 -19.16 20.80 5.51
N GLN A 47 -20.32 21.32 5.09
CA GLN A 47 -21.25 22.02 5.98
C GLN A 47 -21.73 21.12 7.13
N ALA A 48 -22.02 19.85 6.86
CA ALA A 48 -22.43 18.92 7.90
C ALA A 48 -21.31 18.68 8.92
N PHE A 49 -20.08 18.53 8.47
CA PHE A 49 -18.92 18.42 9.36
C PHE A 49 -18.67 19.71 10.18
N GLU A 50 -18.88 20.88 9.57
CA GLU A 50 -18.78 22.16 10.29
C GLU A 50 -19.82 22.27 11.40
N LEU A 51 -21.06 21.88 11.13
CA LEU A 51 -22.19 22.01 12.07
C LEU A 51 -22.19 20.94 13.16
N CYS A 52 -21.85 19.69 12.82
CA CYS A 52 -22.01 18.53 13.70
C CYS A 52 -20.70 17.77 13.98
N GLY A 53 -19.57 18.26 13.55
CA GLY A 53 -18.27 17.60 13.73
C GLY A 53 -17.71 17.70 15.16
N THR A 54 -18.38 18.42 16.05
CA THR A 54 -18.00 18.54 17.46
C THR A 54 -19.14 18.11 18.37
N ASN A 55 -18.90 17.07 19.18
CA ASN A 55 -19.88 16.45 20.07
C ASN A 55 -21.19 16.08 19.36
N GLY A 56 -21.09 15.55 18.14
CA GLY A 56 -22.24 15.27 17.31
C GLY A 56 -22.04 14.14 16.33
N SER A 57 -22.95 14.05 15.37
CA SER A 57 -22.95 12.98 14.38
C SER A 57 -23.19 13.52 12.96
N VAL A 58 -22.44 13.02 12.01
CA VAL A 58 -22.62 13.31 10.57
C VAL A 58 -23.05 12.03 9.86
N ILE A 59 -24.23 12.05 9.28
CA ILE A 59 -24.84 10.89 8.61
C ILE A 59 -24.97 11.17 7.13
N LEU A 60 -24.12 10.51 6.32
CA LEU A 60 -24.28 10.48 4.87
C LEU A 60 -25.29 9.37 4.55
N THR A 61 -26.44 9.76 4.04
CA THR A 61 -27.59 8.89 3.82
C THR A 61 -27.31 7.84 2.73
N ASN A 62 -28.21 6.86 2.58
CA ASN A 62 -28.04 5.78 1.61
C ASN A 62 -28.29 6.25 0.15
N ASN A 63 -27.36 7.07 -0.33
CA ASN A 63 -27.40 7.70 -1.65
C ASN A 63 -25.99 7.73 -2.25
N THR A 64 -25.88 8.18 -3.49
CA THR A 64 -24.59 8.49 -4.13
C THR A 64 -24.30 9.96 -3.99
N PHE A 65 -23.14 10.28 -3.42
CA PHE A 65 -22.61 11.63 -3.25
C PHE A 65 -21.47 11.88 -4.23
N HIS A 66 -21.53 12.95 -4.99
CA HIS A 66 -20.49 13.32 -5.94
C HIS A 66 -19.52 14.31 -5.28
N VAL A 67 -18.25 13.91 -5.20
CA VAL A 67 -17.17 14.68 -4.58
C VAL A 67 -16.29 15.27 -5.67
N ASN A 68 -16.42 16.57 -5.90
CA ASN A 68 -15.71 17.27 -6.97
C ASN A 68 -14.64 18.23 -6.44
N GLN A 69 -14.49 18.35 -5.13
CA GLN A 69 -13.52 19.22 -4.49
C GLN A 69 -12.78 18.49 -3.37
N VAL A 70 -11.59 19.00 -3.05
CA VAL A 70 -10.81 18.56 -1.90
C VAL A 70 -11.52 18.84 -0.59
N MET A 71 -11.32 17.98 0.40
CA MET A 71 -11.95 18.13 1.73
C MET A 71 -10.90 18.11 2.85
N ASN A 72 -11.12 18.93 3.86
CA ASN A 72 -10.35 18.89 5.10
C ASN A 72 -11.31 18.89 6.29
N THR A 73 -11.37 17.77 6.98
CA THR A 73 -12.20 17.55 8.16
C THR A 73 -11.35 16.99 9.31
N THR A 74 -10.23 17.64 9.61
CA THR A 74 -9.28 17.21 10.65
C THR A 74 -9.60 17.79 12.05
N ALA A 75 -10.60 18.67 12.16
CA ALA A 75 -10.96 19.32 13.42
C ALA A 75 -12.11 18.63 14.18
N LEU A 76 -12.36 17.35 13.90
CA LEU A 76 -13.47 16.63 14.53
C LEU A 76 -13.16 16.34 16.00
N THR A 77 -14.18 16.40 16.86
CA THR A 77 -14.02 16.09 18.28
C THR A 77 -15.27 15.38 18.80
N ASN A 78 -15.10 14.19 19.39
CA ASN A 78 -16.22 13.37 19.86
C ASN A 78 -17.32 13.26 18.78
N CYS A 79 -16.93 12.82 17.57
CA CYS A 79 -17.80 12.83 16.41
C CYS A 79 -18.04 11.41 15.89
N ASP A 80 -19.30 11.08 15.69
CA ASP A 80 -19.71 9.85 14.99
C ASP A 80 -20.03 10.16 13.53
N VAL A 81 -19.38 9.45 12.60
CA VAL A 81 -19.63 9.58 11.16
C VAL A 81 -20.22 8.28 10.64
N GLU A 82 -21.31 8.37 9.90
CA GLU A 82 -21.92 7.21 9.24
C GLU A 82 -22.00 7.43 7.73
N LEU A 83 -21.51 6.47 6.98
CA LEU A 83 -21.66 6.41 5.53
C LEU A 83 -22.53 5.22 5.16
N HIS A 84 -23.76 5.51 4.75
CA HIS A 84 -24.72 4.47 4.35
C HIS A 84 -24.78 4.24 2.83
N GLY A 85 -24.26 5.16 2.05
CA GLY A 85 -24.26 5.15 0.59
C GLY A 85 -22.86 5.13 0.01
N GLU A 86 -22.69 5.77 -1.13
CA GLU A 86 -21.44 5.84 -1.87
C GLU A 86 -20.97 7.28 -2.06
N MET A 87 -19.69 7.55 -1.85
CA MET A 87 -19.02 8.78 -2.25
C MET A 87 -18.19 8.50 -3.50
N VAL A 88 -18.45 9.25 -4.57
CA VAL A 88 -17.78 9.10 -5.88
C VAL A 88 -16.96 10.35 -6.17
N TRP A 89 -15.65 10.19 -6.27
CA TRP A 89 -14.75 11.26 -6.69
C TRP A 89 -14.89 11.51 -8.20
N SER A 90 -14.90 12.77 -8.60
CA SER A 90 -14.98 13.12 -10.02
C SER A 90 -13.73 12.66 -10.78
N ASP A 91 -13.90 12.43 -12.09
CA ASP A 91 -12.83 12.15 -13.04
C ASP A 91 -12.17 13.43 -13.61
N ASN A 92 -12.38 14.55 -12.97
CA ASN A 92 -11.76 15.82 -13.36
C ASN A 92 -10.28 15.86 -12.95
N ILE A 93 -9.45 15.06 -13.65
CA ILE A 93 -8.02 14.93 -13.39
C ILE A 93 -7.31 16.29 -13.31
N PRO A 94 -7.52 17.26 -14.24
CA PRO A 94 -6.88 18.56 -14.13
C PRO A 94 -7.18 19.30 -12.82
N TYR A 95 -8.40 19.18 -12.30
CA TYR A 95 -8.73 19.77 -11.00
C TYR A 95 -7.89 19.12 -9.90
N TRP A 96 -7.90 17.79 -9.81
CA TRP A 96 -7.20 17.06 -8.74
C TRP A 96 -5.70 17.28 -8.76
N LEU A 97 -5.07 17.30 -9.94
CA LEU A 97 -3.64 17.57 -10.08
C LEU A 97 -3.27 18.98 -9.58
N GLY A 98 -4.18 19.95 -9.71
CA GLY A 98 -3.94 21.34 -9.32
C GLY A 98 -4.39 21.74 -7.92
N HIS A 99 -5.25 20.94 -7.26
CA HIS A 99 -5.90 21.35 -6.01
C HIS A 99 -5.75 20.36 -4.86
N SER A 100 -5.30 19.14 -5.12
CA SER A 100 -5.08 18.14 -4.06
C SER A 100 -4.12 18.68 -3.00
N TYR A 101 -4.45 18.40 -1.74
CA TYR A 101 -3.63 18.85 -0.63
C TYR A 101 -2.29 18.13 -0.61
N SER A 102 -1.20 18.87 -0.44
CA SER A 102 0.12 18.28 -0.24
C SER A 102 0.17 17.56 1.12
N VAL A 103 0.60 16.32 1.11
CA VAL A 103 1.04 15.64 2.33
C VAL A 103 2.56 15.84 2.49
N VAL A 104 3.03 15.92 3.73
CA VAL A 104 4.45 16.21 3.99
C VAL A 104 5.37 15.07 3.57
N TYR A 105 4.83 13.86 3.43
CA TYR A 105 5.59 12.67 3.05
C TYR A 105 5.78 12.57 1.53
N ALA A 106 7.02 12.36 1.08
CA ALA A 106 7.41 11.98 -0.29
C ALA A 106 6.79 12.84 -1.42
N ASN A 107 6.47 14.11 -1.14
CA ASN A 107 5.84 15.02 -2.09
C ASN A 107 4.52 14.51 -2.69
N LEU A 108 3.79 13.72 -1.91
CA LEU A 108 2.49 13.17 -2.29
C LEU A 108 1.34 14.14 -2.03
N SER A 109 0.19 13.83 -2.57
CA SER A 109 -1.03 14.63 -2.45
C SER A 109 -2.22 13.78 -2.01
N THR A 110 -3.25 14.40 -1.45
CA THR A 110 -4.48 13.73 -1.03
C THR A 110 -5.73 14.51 -1.40
N ALA A 111 -6.82 13.80 -1.64
CA ALA A 111 -8.12 14.40 -1.93
C ALA A 111 -8.87 14.80 -0.66
N TRP A 112 -8.72 14.03 0.42
CA TRP A 112 -9.43 14.29 1.67
C TRP A 112 -8.52 14.08 2.88
N PHE A 113 -8.31 15.12 3.67
CA PHE A 113 -7.79 15.03 5.03
C PHE A 113 -8.92 14.82 6.03
N PHE A 114 -8.85 13.72 6.77
CA PHE A 114 -9.81 13.35 7.80
C PHE A 114 -9.08 13.12 9.13
N GLY A 115 -9.65 13.56 10.25
CA GLY A 115 -8.98 13.35 11.54
C GLY A 115 -9.71 14.04 12.70
N GLY A 116 -9.02 14.14 13.82
CA GLY A 116 -9.55 14.72 15.03
C GLY A 116 -9.38 13.82 16.25
N GLU A 117 -10.09 14.09 17.32
CA GLU A 117 -10.00 13.36 18.58
C GLU A 117 -11.32 12.66 18.93
N ASN A 118 -11.25 11.36 19.29
CA ASN A 118 -12.41 10.53 19.62
C ASN A 118 -13.43 10.48 18.48
N VAL A 119 -12.99 10.00 17.31
CA VAL A 119 -13.81 9.95 16.10
C VAL A 119 -14.14 8.50 15.75
N THR A 120 -15.41 8.26 15.44
CA THR A 120 -15.85 6.98 14.89
C THR A 120 -16.35 7.18 13.47
N PHE A 121 -15.96 6.29 12.55
CA PHE A 121 -16.47 6.26 11.18
C PHE A 121 -17.05 4.87 10.87
N ARG A 122 -18.31 4.76 10.55
CA ARG A 122 -18.99 3.49 10.28
C ARG A 122 -19.54 3.42 8.85
N GLY A 123 -19.16 2.40 8.12
CA GLY A 123 -19.69 2.09 6.78
C GLY A 123 -20.72 0.95 6.77
N PHE A 124 -20.83 0.17 7.85
CA PHE A 124 -21.79 -0.94 7.99
C PHE A 124 -21.67 -2.02 6.90
N GLY A 125 -20.50 -2.16 6.29
CA GLY A 125 -20.25 -3.08 5.16
C GLY A 125 -20.86 -2.65 3.82
N ARG A 126 -21.48 -1.48 3.76
CA ARG A 126 -22.13 -0.93 2.55
C ARG A 126 -21.68 0.48 2.17
N GLY A 127 -21.22 1.27 3.16
CA GLY A 127 -20.64 2.57 2.89
C GLY A 127 -19.40 2.45 2.03
N ARG A 128 -19.37 3.16 0.90
CA ARG A 128 -18.33 3.01 -0.12
C ARG A 128 -17.68 4.32 -0.49
N PHE A 129 -16.37 4.26 -0.67
CA PHE A 129 -15.58 5.27 -1.37
C PHE A 129 -15.22 4.75 -2.76
N ASN A 130 -15.57 5.49 -3.80
CA ASN A 130 -15.27 5.16 -5.18
C ASN A 130 -14.39 6.26 -5.79
N GLY A 131 -13.13 5.94 -5.99
CA GLY A 131 -12.13 6.87 -6.51
C GLY A 131 -12.23 7.14 -8.00
N ASN A 132 -13.13 6.45 -8.72
CA ASN A 132 -13.25 6.56 -10.18
C ASN A 132 -11.92 6.29 -10.91
N GLY A 133 -11.15 5.32 -10.39
CA GLY A 133 -9.74 5.08 -10.71
C GLY A 133 -9.45 4.75 -12.16
N GLN A 134 -10.41 4.19 -12.93
CA GLN A 134 -10.16 3.85 -14.32
C GLN A 134 -9.69 5.05 -15.13
N ALA A 135 -10.27 6.24 -14.92
CA ALA A 135 -9.83 7.46 -15.58
C ALA A 135 -8.36 7.79 -15.27
N TRP A 136 -7.93 7.50 -14.04
CA TRP A 136 -6.54 7.68 -13.61
C TRP A 136 -5.59 6.64 -14.20
N TYR A 137 -6.02 5.38 -14.34
CA TYR A 137 -5.20 4.34 -14.94
C TYR A 137 -4.96 4.63 -16.42
N ASP A 138 -6.00 5.11 -17.13
CA ASP A 138 -5.94 5.50 -18.54
C ASP A 138 -5.06 6.73 -18.76
N GLU A 139 -5.06 7.69 -17.84
CA GLU A 139 -4.21 8.89 -17.90
C GLU A 139 -2.77 8.57 -17.52
N ASN A 140 -2.57 7.80 -16.46
CA ASN A 140 -1.27 7.50 -15.87
C ASN A 140 -0.42 6.57 -16.75
N ARG A 141 -1.04 5.62 -17.45
CA ARG A 141 -0.40 4.68 -18.38
C ARG A 141 0.81 3.96 -17.78
N ASN A 142 0.63 3.40 -16.59
CA ASN A 142 1.66 2.69 -15.83
C ASN A 142 2.81 3.56 -15.32
N ASN A 143 2.72 4.90 -15.36
CA ASN A 143 3.69 5.76 -14.71
C ASN A 143 3.51 5.72 -13.20
N SER A 144 4.57 5.41 -12.47
CA SER A 144 4.56 5.41 -11.01
C SER A 144 4.63 6.83 -10.45
N ASN A 145 4.03 7.05 -9.27
CA ASN A 145 4.16 8.28 -8.46
C ASN A 145 3.93 9.59 -9.23
N GLN A 146 2.88 9.64 -10.05
CA GLN A 146 2.54 10.85 -10.80
C GLN A 146 2.30 12.03 -9.84
N PRO A 147 3.05 13.15 -9.96
CA PRO A 147 2.89 14.31 -9.09
C PRO A 147 1.47 14.87 -9.11
N GLY A 148 0.91 15.13 -7.92
CA GLY A 148 -0.45 15.65 -7.77
C GLY A 148 -1.57 14.62 -7.87
N ARG A 149 -1.32 13.38 -8.28
CA ARG A 149 -2.28 12.27 -8.23
C ARG A 149 -2.64 12.00 -6.77
N PRO A 150 -3.92 12.13 -6.36
CA PRO A 150 -4.24 12.15 -4.94
C PRO A 150 -4.42 10.76 -4.34
N ILE A 151 -3.90 10.58 -3.14
CA ILE A 151 -4.40 9.56 -2.21
C ILE A 151 -5.89 9.86 -1.96
N ALA A 152 -6.74 8.84 -1.99
CA ALA A 152 -8.16 9.06 -1.87
C ALA A 152 -8.55 9.65 -0.50
N PHE A 153 -7.95 9.11 0.58
CA PHE A 153 -8.31 9.42 1.94
C PHE A 153 -7.10 9.37 2.88
N THR A 154 -6.82 10.47 3.58
CA THR A 154 -5.71 10.54 4.52
C THR A 154 -6.20 10.82 5.93
N ILE A 155 -5.98 9.88 6.85
CA ILE A 155 -6.16 10.09 8.28
C ILE A 155 -4.95 10.90 8.79
N LEU A 156 -5.21 12.16 9.18
CA LEU A 156 -4.18 13.10 9.59
C LEU A 156 -4.42 13.62 11.01
N ASN A 157 -3.38 13.58 11.85
CA ASN A 157 -3.40 14.09 13.22
C ASN A 157 -4.54 13.51 14.08
N ALA A 158 -4.96 12.27 13.77
CA ALA A 158 -6.05 11.65 14.51
C ALA A 158 -5.56 11.07 15.84
N LYS A 159 -6.43 11.15 16.84
CA LYS A 159 -6.23 10.55 18.14
C LYS A 159 -7.50 9.84 18.59
N ASN A 160 -7.40 8.55 18.90
CA ASN A 160 -8.54 7.69 19.21
C ASN A 160 -9.57 7.66 18.07
N LEU A 161 -9.18 7.17 16.91
CA LEU A 161 -10.06 7.03 15.75
C LEU A 161 -10.39 5.56 15.50
N TRP A 162 -11.66 5.27 15.30
CA TRP A 162 -12.10 3.94 14.87
C TRP A 162 -12.89 4.03 13.57
N MET A 163 -12.45 3.28 12.55
CA MET A 163 -13.15 3.15 11.27
C MET A 163 -13.57 1.70 11.09
N ASP A 164 -14.82 1.46 10.74
CA ASP A 164 -15.37 0.11 10.63
C ASP A 164 -16.32 -0.06 9.44
N GLY A 165 -16.18 -1.21 8.76
CA GLY A 165 -17.14 -1.67 7.75
C GLY A 165 -17.22 -0.77 6.51
N VAL A 166 -16.13 -0.11 6.12
CA VAL A 166 -16.07 0.74 4.92
C VAL A 166 -15.48 -0.04 3.75
N THR A 167 -16.00 0.20 2.55
CA THR A 167 -15.47 -0.36 1.32
C THR A 167 -14.83 0.73 0.45
N TRP A 168 -13.75 0.40 -0.25
CA TRP A 168 -13.13 1.24 -1.27
C TRP A 168 -13.17 0.55 -2.61
N SER A 169 -13.44 1.29 -3.65
CA SER A 169 -13.35 0.82 -5.03
C SER A 169 -12.61 1.83 -5.89
N GLN A 170 -11.79 1.30 -6.82
CA GLN A 170 -11.18 2.09 -7.88
C GLN A 170 -10.47 3.36 -7.37
N ALA A 171 -9.51 3.18 -6.47
CA ALA A 171 -8.72 4.30 -5.95
C ALA A 171 -7.96 5.03 -7.06
N GLN A 172 -7.87 6.34 -6.95
CA GLN A 172 -7.08 7.18 -7.87
C GLN A 172 -5.59 6.87 -7.76
N PHE A 173 -5.11 6.65 -6.52
CA PHE A 173 -3.76 6.37 -6.09
C PHE A 173 -3.86 5.42 -4.89
N TRP A 174 -3.15 5.62 -3.77
CA TRP A 174 -3.38 4.84 -2.56
C TRP A 174 -4.83 4.99 -2.08
N HIS A 175 -5.44 3.91 -1.61
CA HIS A 175 -6.80 3.98 -1.06
C HIS A 175 -6.81 4.83 0.21
N SER A 176 -5.85 4.62 1.10
CA SER A 176 -5.74 5.40 2.33
C SER A 176 -4.31 5.61 2.79
N PHE A 177 -4.12 6.60 3.66
CA PHE A 177 -2.85 6.91 4.30
C PHE A 177 -3.10 7.36 5.75
N ILE A 178 -2.28 6.92 6.68
CA ILE A 178 -2.37 7.30 8.10
C ILE A 178 -1.09 8.04 8.49
N SER A 179 -1.23 9.29 8.86
CA SER A 179 -0.09 10.15 9.13
C SER A 179 -0.26 10.93 10.42
N HIS A 180 0.82 11.05 11.22
CA HIS A 180 0.86 11.79 12.48
C HIS A 180 -0.29 11.43 13.45
N SER A 181 -0.68 10.15 13.47
CA SER A 181 -1.87 9.70 14.18
C SER A 181 -1.52 8.70 15.28
N GLN A 182 -2.40 8.60 16.27
CA GLN A 182 -2.23 7.71 17.41
C GLN A 182 -3.55 7.06 17.78
N ASN A 183 -3.48 5.77 18.15
CA ASN A 183 -4.63 4.95 18.54
C ASN A 183 -5.72 4.96 17.46
N VAL A 184 -5.33 4.46 16.28
CA VAL A 184 -6.21 4.32 15.13
C VAL A 184 -6.52 2.86 14.91
N THR A 185 -7.79 2.50 14.85
CA THR A 185 -8.23 1.15 14.49
C THR A 185 -9.07 1.21 13.22
N MET A 186 -8.72 0.38 12.25
CA MET A 186 -9.53 0.18 11.04
C MET A 186 -9.90 -1.30 10.93
N SER A 187 -11.20 -1.59 10.92
CA SER A 187 -11.72 -2.96 10.94
C SER A 187 -12.76 -3.21 9.85
N ASN A 188 -12.82 -4.48 9.41
CA ASN A 188 -13.82 -4.93 8.42
C ASN A 188 -13.77 -4.10 7.12
N ILE A 189 -12.58 -3.98 6.55
CA ILE A 189 -12.31 -3.15 5.37
C ILE A 189 -12.22 -4.02 4.12
N TYR A 190 -12.85 -3.57 3.05
CA TYR A 190 -12.72 -4.17 1.72
C TYR A 190 -12.25 -3.11 0.71
N MET A 191 -11.17 -3.41 -0.01
CA MET A 191 -10.60 -2.54 -1.04
C MET A 191 -10.44 -3.29 -2.35
N ASN A 192 -10.87 -2.68 -3.45
CA ASN A 192 -10.74 -3.29 -4.77
C ASN A 192 -10.46 -2.23 -5.84
N SER A 193 -9.30 -2.33 -6.45
CA SER A 193 -8.91 -1.57 -7.63
C SER A 193 -8.50 -2.52 -8.74
N THR A 194 -9.21 -2.48 -9.85
CA THR A 194 -8.98 -3.30 -11.04
C THR A 194 -9.10 -2.46 -12.29
N SER A 195 -8.26 -2.70 -13.27
CA SER A 195 -8.36 -2.05 -14.59
C SER A 195 -9.17 -2.91 -15.56
N ASN A 196 -9.88 -2.26 -16.45
CA ASN A 196 -10.65 -2.92 -17.52
C ASN A 196 -9.90 -2.97 -18.86
N ASN A 197 -8.64 -2.55 -18.91
CA ASN A 197 -7.80 -2.53 -20.09
C ASN A 197 -6.32 -2.83 -19.74
N GLU A 198 -5.38 -2.50 -20.64
CA GLU A 198 -3.96 -2.78 -20.52
C GLU A 198 -3.21 -1.89 -19.51
N TRP A 199 -3.83 -0.81 -19.00
CA TRP A 199 -3.19 0.06 -18.01
C TRP A 199 -3.42 -0.47 -16.60
N PHE A 200 -2.33 -0.77 -15.90
CA PHE A 200 -2.40 -1.33 -14.55
C PHE A 200 -2.85 -0.32 -13.49
N THR A 201 -3.30 -0.86 -12.38
CA THR A 201 -3.68 -0.08 -11.19
C THR A 201 -2.45 0.28 -10.35
N VAL A 202 -1.43 0.87 -10.97
CA VAL A 202 -0.16 1.21 -10.34
C VAL A 202 -0.38 2.12 -9.12
N ASN A 203 0.32 1.85 -8.02
CA ASN A 203 0.24 2.60 -6.76
C ASN A 203 -1.18 2.64 -6.14
N THR A 204 -1.94 1.57 -6.27
CA THR A 204 -3.20 1.44 -5.54
C THR A 204 -3.01 0.64 -4.25
N ASP A 205 -2.12 1.13 -3.40
CA ASP A 205 -1.86 0.58 -2.07
C ASP A 205 -3.14 0.55 -1.23
N GLY A 206 -3.31 -0.45 -0.40
CA GLY A 206 -4.45 -0.49 0.51
C GLY A 206 -4.33 0.62 1.55
N THR A 207 -3.26 0.62 2.32
CA THR A 207 -2.94 1.72 3.23
C THR A 207 -1.46 1.78 3.54
N ASP A 208 -1.00 2.98 3.84
CA ASP A 208 0.34 3.25 4.33
C ASP A 208 0.29 3.99 5.66
N THR A 209 1.30 3.79 6.51
CA THR A 209 1.44 4.55 7.76
C THR A 209 2.73 5.33 7.77
N TRP A 210 2.73 6.53 8.33
CA TRP A 210 3.91 7.34 8.54
C TRP A 210 3.77 8.21 9.79
N ASN A 211 4.83 8.35 10.60
CA ASN A 211 4.80 9.10 11.85
C ASN A 211 3.60 8.74 12.75
N SER A 212 3.24 7.47 12.82
CA SER A 212 2.03 7.03 13.52
C SER A 212 2.32 5.91 14.50
N ARG A 213 1.52 5.82 15.55
CA ARG A 213 1.69 4.79 16.57
C ARG A 213 0.37 4.23 17.08
N ASP A 214 0.42 3.02 17.61
CA ASP A 214 -0.76 2.34 18.14
C ASP A 214 -1.84 2.24 17.05
N VAL A 215 -1.47 1.64 15.88
CA VAL A 215 -2.39 1.50 14.74
C VAL A 215 -2.73 0.03 14.54
N PHE A 216 -4.01 -0.26 14.35
CA PHE A 216 -4.53 -1.62 14.31
C PHE A 216 -5.41 -1.83 13.08
N PHE A 217 -5.09 -2.88 12.31
CA PHE A 217 -5.84 -3.28 11.12
C PHE A 217 -6.41 -4.69 11.34
N TYR A 218 -7.72 -4.84 11.27
CA TYR A 218 -8.39 -6.11 11.51
C TYR A 218 -9.39 -6.47 10.42
N ASN A 219 -9.32 -7.70 9.93
CA ASN A 219 -10.28 -8.25 8.96
C ASN A 219 -10.31 -7.44 7.65
N TRP A 220 -9.20 -7.41 6.93
CA TRP A 220 -9.10 -6.69 5.66
C TRP A 220 -9.05 -7.64 4.47
N THR A 221 -9.64 -7.22 3.38
CA THR A 221 -9.43 -7.79 2.06
C THR A 221 -9.04 -6.68 1.10
N VAL A 222 -7.88 -6.82 0.48
CA VAL A 222 -7.33 -5.82 -0.45
C VAL A 222 -7.02 -6.48 -1.77
N GLN A 223 -7.54 -5.92 -2.84
CA GLN A 223 -7.15 -6.20 -4.22
C GLN A 223 -6.66 -4.91 -4.84
N GLY A 224 -5.41 -4.88 -5.25
CA GLY A 224 -4.79 -3.66 -5.78
C GLY A 224 -3.56 -3.98 -6.64
N GLY A 225 -2.92 -2.95 -7.15
CA GLY A 225 -1.73 -3.04 -7.99
C GLY A 225 -0.44 -2.60 -7.28
N ASP A 226 -0.45 -2.51 -5.94
CA ASP A 226 0.73 -2.15 -5.15
C ASP A 226 0.65 -2.73 -3.72
N ASP A 227 1.29 -2.12 -2.73
CA ASP A 227 1.37 -2.64 -1.36
C ASP A 227 -0.01 -2.90 -0.74
N CYS A 228 -0.16 -4.01 -0.03
CA CYS A 228 -1.42 -4.30 0.67
C CYS A 228 -1.56 -3.41 1.91
N ILE A 229 -0.61 -3.50 2.85
CA ILE A 229 -0.46 -2.60 4.00
C ILE A 229 1.02 -2.32 4.17
N ALA A 230 1.46 -1.09 3.97
CA ALA A 230 2.85 -0.68 4.08
C ALA A 230 3.11 0.18 5.33
N ILE A 231 4.13 -0.19 6.10
CA ILE A 231 4.53 0.57 7.27
C ILE A 231 5.75 1.41 6.92
N LYS A 232 5.56 2.72 6.82
CA LYS A 232 6.63 3.68 6.53
C LYS A 232 7.31 4.19 7.80
N GLY A 233 8.29 5.07 7.62
CA GLY A 233 9.13 5.59 8.69
C GLY A 233 8.39 6.20 9.88
N ASN A 234 9.05 6.17 11.05
CA ASN A 234 8.56 6.73 12.31
C ASN A 234 7.22 6.15 12.78
N SER A 235 6.96 4.89 12.42
CA SER A 235 5.78 4.14 12.82
C SER A 235 6.12 3.09 13.87
N THR A 236 5.29 2.95 14.91
CA THR A 236 5.55 2.03 16.02
C THR A 236 4.29 1.43 16.60
N ASN A 237 4.39 0.20 17.12
CA ASN A 237 3.28 -0.56 17.70
C ASN A 237 2.09 -0.67 16.73
N ILE A 238 2.33 -1.40 15.63
CA ILE A 238 1.30 -1.59 14.59
C ILE A 238 1.00 -3.09 14.47
N ILE A 239 -0.27 -3.43 14.48
CA ILE A 239 -0.76 -4.80 14.35
C ILE A 239 -1.70 -4.89 13.16
N SER A 240 -1.40 -5.80 12.24
CA SER A 240 -2.29 -6.17 11.15
C SER A 240 -2.68 -7.64 11.32
N LYS A 241 -3.97 -7.93 11.44
CA LYS A 241 -4.44 -9.28 11.70
C LYS A 241 -5.65 -9.67 10.85
N ASN A 242 -5.62 -10.90 10.33
CA ASN A 242 -6.63 -11.46 9.44
C ASN A 242 -6.77 -10.60 8.16
N ILE A 243 -5.70 -10.62 7.36
CA ILE A 243 -5.57 -9.82 6.14
C ILE A 243 -5.48 -10.74 4.93
N THR A 244 -6.28 -10.48 3.92
CA THR A 244 -6.20 -11.17 2.62
C THR A 244 -5.83 -10.17 1.53
N CYS A 245 -4.77 -10.44 0.79
CA CYS A 245 -4.27 -9.57 -0.28
C CYS A 245 -4.25 -10.31 -1.60
N TYR A 246 -4.87 -9.73 -2.62
CA TYR A 246 -4.89 -10.25 -3.98
C TYR A 246 -4.11 -9.34 -4.92
N ARG A 247 -3.14 -9.88 -5.65
CA ARG A 247 -2.39 -9.17 -6.71
C ARG A 247 -1.71 -7.88 -6.21
N THR A 248 -1.26 -7.89 -4.97
CA THR A 248 -0.59 -6.76 -4.34
C THR A 248 0.94 -6.94 -4.37
N HIS A 249 1.66 -5.93 -3.86
CA HIS A 249 3.08 -6.07 -3.55
C HIS A 249 3.34 -6.60 -2.12
N GLY A 250 2.33 -7.26 -1.51
CA GLY A 250 2.47 -7.92 -0.21
C GLY A 250 2.36 -6.96 0.98
N MET A 251 3.03 -7.33 2.07
CA MET A 251 2.97 -6.66 3.39
C MET A 251 4.33 -6.05 3.75
N PRO A 252 4.74 -4.92 3.16
CA PRO A 252 6.06 -4.38 3.38
C PRO A 252 6.20 -3.55 4.66
N ILE A 253 7.41 -3.58 5.22
CA ILE A 253 7.96 -2.45 5.98
C ILE A 253 8.74 -1.58 4.99
N GLY A 254 8.30 -0.33 4.80
CA GLY A 254 9.04 0.59 3.93
C GLY A 254 8.23 1.11 2.72
N SER A 255 8.91 1.84 1.83
CA SER A 255 10.36 2.10 1.87
C SER A 255 10.74 3.09 2.98
N VAL A 256 11.89 2.87 3.59
CA VAL A 256 12.44 3.69 4.68
C VAL A 256 13.90 4.06 4.40
N GLY A 257 14.37 5.18 4.98
CA GLY A 257 15.72 5.70 4.77
C GLY A 257 15.88 6.51 3.49
N GLN A 258 14.81 7.10 2.98
CA GLN A 258 14.83 7.93 1.77
C GLN A 258 15.51 9.27 1.97
N ASP A 259 15.29 9.94 3.10
CA ASP A 259 15.78 11.28 3.38
C ASP A 259 17.01 11.24 4.29
N PRO A 260 18.18 11.74 3.83
CA PRO A 260 19.39 11.75 4.63
C PRO A 260 19.31 12.69 5.84
N THR A 261 18.37 13.63 5.87
CA THR A 261 18.20 14.61 6.94
C THR A 261 17.22 14.15 8.03
N HIS A 262 16.40 13.15 7.73
CA HIS A 262 15.38 12.64 8.64
C HIS A 262 15.52 11.11 8.80
N PRO A 263 16.13 10.64 9.88
CA PRO A 263 16.21 9.19 10.16
C PRO A 263 14.83 8.57 10.35
N ASP A 264 14.65 7.39 9.78
CA ASP A 264 13.42 6.61 9.90
C ASP A 264 13.56 5.53 10.97
N PHE A 265 12.58 5.43 11.86
CA PHE A 265 12.52 4.41 12.91
C PHE A 265 11.20 3.64 12.79
N VAL A 266 11.29 2.32 12.60
CA VAL A 266 10.13 1.43 12.61
C VAL A 266 10.36 0.34 13.64
N ARG A 267 9.40 0.12 14.55
CA ARG A 267 9.54 -0.90 15.56
C ARG A 267 8.22 -1.43 16.08
N ASP A 268 8.28 -2.63 16.65
CA ASP A 268 7.13 -3.28 17.29
C ASP A 268 5.97 -3.50 16.32
N ILE A 269 6.25 -4.19 15.19
CA ILE A 269 5.28 -4.45 14.14
C ILE A 269 4.91 -5.93 14.13
N VAL A 270 3.62 -6.21 14.04
CA VAL A 270 3.11 -7.58 13.89
C VAL A 270 2.15 -7.66 12.70
N TYR A 271 2.49 -8.52 11.76
CA TYR A 271 1.58 -9.00 10.73
C TYR A 271 1.20 -10.44 11.07
N GLU A 272 -0.05 -10.70 11.32
CA GLU A 272 -0.54 -12.01 11.77
C GLU A 272 -1.76 -12.46 10.97
N ASP A 273 -1.82 -13.77 10.68
CA ASP A 273 -2.93 -14.40 9.95
C ASP A 273 -3.13 -13.74 8.56
N VAL A 274 -2.09 -13.76 7.73
CA VAL A 274 -2.08 -13.09 6.41
C VAL A 274 -2.19 -14.13 5.30
N HIS A 275 -3.07 -13.89 4.33
CA HIS A 275 -3.21 -14.69 3.12
C HIS A 275 -2.86 -13.86 1.89
N LEU A 276 -1.78 -14.22 1.18
CA LEU A 276 -1.32 -13.55 -0.02
C LEU A 276 -1.57 -14.42 -1.24
N ILE A 277 -2.23 -13.88 -2.27
CA ILE A 277 -2.63 -14.62 -3.46
C ILE A 277 -2.19 -13.86 -4.71
N ASN A 278 -1.37 -14.51 -5.54
CA ASN A 278 -0.84 -13.94 -6.79
C ASN A 278 -0.17 -12.57 -6.60
N SER A 279 0.45 -12.35 -5.45
CA SER A 279 1.16 -11.12 -5.11
C SER A 279 2.61 -11.17 -5.60
N THR A 280 3.19 -10.03 -5.94
CA THR A 280 4.58 -9.98 -6.40
C THR A 280 5.55 -10.22 -5.24
N ASN A 281 5.24 -9.69 -4.07
CA ASN A 281 6.03 -9.83 -2.85
C ASN A 281 5.16 -10.37 -1.71
N GLY A 282 5.82 -10.88 -0.67
CA GLY A 282 5.16 -11.39 0.51
C GLY A 282 5.49 -10.58 1.77
N ALA A 283 6.19 -11.21 2.71
CA ALA A 283 6.72 -10.60 3.92
C ALA A 283 8.00 -9.84 3.58
N TRP A 284 7.91 -8.53 3.40
CA TRP A 284 8.95 -7.74 2.74
C TRP A 284 9.44 -6.57 3.59
N ILE A 285 10.76 -6.35 3.59
CA ILE A 285 11.38 -5.15 4.17
C ILE A 285 12.16 -4.44 3.07
N LYS A 286 11.82 -3.19 2.79
CA LYS A 286 12.41 -2.36 1.74
C LYS A 286 13.00 -1.08 2.31
N ALA A 287 14.34 -0.97 2.29
CA ALA A 287 15.07 0.21 2.72
C ALA A 287 15.91 0.77 1.57
N TRP A 288 16.16 2.06 1.62
CA TRP A 288 17.00 2.75 0.66
C TRP A 288 18.48 2.49 0.91
N GLN A 289 19.29 2.64 -0.13
CA GLN A 289 20.76 2.66 -0.05
C GLN A 289 21.28 3.86 0.76
N GLY A 290 22.53 3.80 1.19
CA GLY A 290 23.13 4.84 2.04
C GLY A 290 23.65 6.07 1.31
N GLN A 291 23.48 6.13 -0.01
CA GLN A 291 23.83 7.29 -0.83
C GLN A 291 22.58 7.76 -1.59
N SER A 292 22.39 9.06 -1.68
CA SER A 292 21.31 9.61 -2.47
C SER A 292 21.50 9.31 -3.95
N SER A 293 20.47 8.82 -4.60
CA SER A 293 20.43 8.63 -6.05
C SER A 293 19.41 9.58 -6.68
N SER A 294 19.80 10.23 -7.74
CA SER A 294 18.90 11.07 -8.56
C SER A 294 18.16 10.27 -9.64
N VAL A 295 18.48 8.99 -9.78
CA VAL A 295 17.95 8.14 -10.85
C VAL A 295 17.27 6.93 -10.21
N THR A 296 15.96 6.96 -10.19
CA THR A 296 15.15 5.77 -9.96
C THR A 296 14.35 5.45 -11.20
N THR A 297 14.04 4.18 -11.38
CA THR A 297 13.18 3.72 -12.50
C THR A 297 11.77 4.32 -12.41
N ASN A 298 11.37 4.85 -11.27
CA ASN A 298 10.01 5.28 -10.97
C ASN A 298 9.89 6.80 -10.75
N GLY A 299 10.91 7.59 -11.09
CA GLY A 299 10.88 9.04 -10.86
C GLY A 299 11.15 9.46 -9.42
N ASP A 300 11.33 8.51 -8.49
CA ASP A 300 11.68 8.82 -7.11
C ASP A 300 13.17 9.07 -6.98
N SER A 301 13.54 10.10 -6.27
CA SER A 301 14.91 10.35 -5.85
C SER A 301 15.02 10.16 -4.34
N GLY A 302 16.12 9.62 -3.87
CA GLY A 302 16.31 9.42 -2.44
C GLY A 302 17.47 8.51 -2.11
N GLY A 303 17.55 8.17 -0.83
CA GLY A 303 18.63 7.41 -0.24
C GLY A 303 19.54 8.26 0.64
N GLY A 304 20.44 7.62 1.35
CA GLY A 304 21.34 8.25 2.30
C GLY A 304 20.76 8.39 3.70
N GLY A 305 19.48 8.11 3.89
CA GLY A 305 18.85 8.13 5.22
C GLY A 305 19.35 7.00 6.11
N GLY A 306 19.36 7.28 7.40
CA GLY A 306 19.66 6.33 8.46
C GLY A 306 18.43 5.95 9.26
N GLY A 307 18.64 5.25 10.36
CA GLY A 307 17.57 4.85 11.27
C GLY A 307 17.59 3.38 11.59
N SER A 308 16.42 2.81 11.93
CA SER A 308 16.33 1.39 12.22
C SER A 308 14.96 0.79 12.00
N ILE A 309 14.96 -0.50 11.63
CA ILE A 309 13.78 -1.38 11.67
C ILE A 309 14.08 -2.45 12.72
N ASN A 310 13.24 -2.56 13.74
CA ASN A 310 13.46 -3.47 14.84
C ASN A 310 12.17 -4.11 15.37
N ASN A 311 12.26 -5.37 15.79
CA ASN A 311 11.15 -6.11 16.38
C ASN A 311 9.94 -6.19 15.47
N VAL A 312 10.09 -6.89 14.35
CA VAL A 312 9.04 -7.14 13.37
C VAL A 312 8.73 -8.63 13.32
N THR A 313 7.48 -8.98 13.39
CA THR A 313 7.00 -10.36 13.29
C THR A 313 6.02 -10.53 12.15
N TYR A 314 6.35 -11.43 11.25
CA TYR A 314 5.44 -11.96 10.22
C TYR A 314 5.03 -13.37 10.67
N ARG A 315 3.78 -13.55 11.06
CA ARG A 315 3.28 -14.81 11.64
C ARG A 315 2.07 -15.33 10.89
N ASN A 316 2.02 -16.66 10.70
CA ASN A 316 0.91 -17.35 10.06
C ASN A 316 0.61 -16.79 8.65
N PHE A 317 1.64 -16.75 7.79
CA PHE A 317 1.48 -16.36 6.42
C PHE A 317 1.16 -17.56 5.55
N LYS A 318 0.00 -17.55 4.91
CA LYS A 318 -0.35 -18.44 3.82
C LYS A 318 -0.09 -17.71 2.50
N ILE A 319 0.73 -18.30 1.64
CA ILE A 319 1.09 -17.72 0.36
C ILE A 319 0.67 -18.62 -0.79
N GLU A 320 0.09 -18.05 -1.83
CA GLU A 320 -0.32 -18.76 -3.03
C GLU A 320 0.23 -18.04 -4.27
N ASN A 321 1.20 -18.67 -4.94
CA ASN A 321 1.82 -18.15 -6.16
C ASN A 321 2.40 -16.73 -5.97
N VAL A 322 3.22 -16.54 -4.93
CA VAL A 322 3.85 -15.25 -4.62
C VAL A 322 5.25 -15.19 -5.23
N GLY A 323 5.59 -14.07 -5.87
CA GLY A 323 6.86 -13.91 -6.58
C GLY A 323 8.07 -13.99 -5.66
N GLN A 324 8.13 -13.11 -4.65
CA GLN A 324 9.15 -13.10 -3.59
C GLN A 324 8.51 -13.27 -2.22
N PRO A 325 8.37 -14.49 -1.71
CA PRO A 325 7.66 -14.75 -0.46
C PRO A 325 8.22 -14.03 0.75
N ILE A 326 9.54 -14.06 0.92
CA ILE A 326 10.26 -13.39 2.01
C ILE A 326 11.40 -12.59 1.39
N SER A 327 11.46 -11.29 1.69
CA SER A 327 12.58 -10.49 1.20
C SER A 327 12.96 -9.35 2.14
N VAL A 328 14.25 -9.06 2.18
CA VAL A 328 14.84 -7.90 2.83
C VAL A 328 15.81 -7.26 1.86
N THR A 329 15.65 -5.97 1.60
CA THR A 329 16.63 -5.20 0.84
C THR A 329 16.94 -3.88 1.52
N GLN A 330 18.20 -3.49 1.47
CA GLN A 330 18.67 -2.16 1.82
C GLN A 330 19.10 -1.36 0.57
N CYS A 331 18.47 -1.68 -0.57
CA CYS A 331 18.74 -1.06 -1.86
C CYS A 331 17.50 -1.07 -2.76
N VAL A 332 16.35 -0.61 -2.21
CA VAL A 332 15.04 -0.83 -2.85
C VAL A 332 14.91 -0.23 -4.25
N TYR A 333 15.50 0.86 -4.57
CA TYR A 333 15.45 1.46 -5.91
C TYR A 333 16.85 1.69 -6.50
N GLY A 334 17.86 1.10 -5.90
CA GLY A 334 19.23 1.19 -6.39
C GLY A 334 19.49 0.20 -7.52
N HIS A 335 20.26 0.63 -8.51
CA HIS A 335 20.68 -0.21 -9.63
C HIS A 335 22.19 -0.37 -9.71
N ASP A 336 22.93 0.42 -8.91
CA ASP A 336 24.38 0.36 -8.89
C ASP A 336 24.85 -0.46 -7.68
N PRO A 337 25.48 -1.63 -7.89
CA PRO A 337 26.01 -2.43 -6.81
C PRO A 337 26.91 -1.67 -5.84
N SER A 338 27.65 -0.69 -6.33
CA SER A 338 28.59 0.09 -5.50
C SER A 338 27.88 0.96 -4.45
N ILE A 339 26.62 1.32 -4.65
CA ILE A 339 25.84 2.11 -3.71
C ILE A 339 24.89 1.26 -2.87
N CYS A 340 24.55 0.06 -3.30
CA CYS A 340 23.65 -0.82 -2.57
C CYS A 340 24.20 -1.25 -1.22
N ASP A 341 25.50 -1.45 -1.12
CA ASP A 341 26.18 -1.85 0.12
C ASP A 341 26.49 -0.68 1.06
N THR A 342 25.94 0.50 0.79
CA THR A 342 26.22 1.72 1.55
C THR A 342 25.16 2.09 2.58
N SER A 343 24.07 1.33 2.68
CA SER A 343 22.98 1.63 3.62
C SER A 343 23.46 1.63 5.06
N LYS A 344 23.00 2.62 5.81
CA LYS A 344 23.31 2.81 7.25
C LYS A 344 22.08 2.54 8.12
N LEU A 345 20.97 2.12 7.53
CA LEU A 345 19.73 1.82 8.24
C LEU A 345 19.83 0.42 8.84
N GLN A 346 19.79 0.29 10.16
CA GLN A 346 19.91 -1.00 10.85
C GLN A 346 18.60 -1.78 10.80
N ILE A 347 18.64 -3.01 10.28
CA ILE A 347 17.53 -3.96 10.35
C ILE A 347 17.89 -5.06 11.35
N SER A 348 17.01 -5.33 12.34
CA SER A 348 17.29 -6.26 13.42
C SER A 348 16.05 -6.87 14.06
N ASN A 349 16.19 -8.07 14.63
CA ASN A 349 15.13 -8.76 15.36
C ASN A 349 13.86 -8.95 14.49
N ILE A 350 14.01 -9.58 13.34
CA ILE A 350 12.92 -9.88 12.43
C ILE A 350 12.60 -11.37 12.53
N THR A 351 11.34 -11.70 12.70
CA THR A 351 10.87 -13.08 12.80
C THR A 351 9.86 -13.40 11.70
N TRP A 352 10.10 -14.46 10.95
CA TRP A 352 9.14 -15.11 10.07
C TRP A 352 8.76 -16.44 10.70
N GLU A 353 7.49 -16.56 11.10
CA GLU A 353 6.97 -17.73 11.83
C GLU A 353 5.76 -18.30 11.12
N ASN A 354 5.78 -19.60 10.83
CA ASN A 354 4.72 -20.31 10.13
C ASN A 354 4.36 -19.63 8.79
N VAL A 355 5.37 -19.50 7.90
CA VAL A 355 5.19 -19.01 6.53
C VAL A 355 5.14 -20.20 5.59
N THR A 356 3.98 -20.47 5.00
CA THR A 356 3.75 -21.70 4.24
C THR A 356 3.01 -21.45 2.93
N GLY A 357 3.24 -22.31 1.94
CA GLY A 357 2.51 -22.27 0.67
C GLY A 357 3.41 -22.31 -0.56
N THR A 358 3.07 -21.53 -1.60
CA THR A 358 3.75 -21.62 -2.90
C THR A 358 4.32 -20.31 -3.37
N SER A 359 5.55 -20.34 -3.86
CA SER A 359 6.18 -19.25 -4.61
C SER A 359 6.00 -19.43 -6.11
N HIS A 360 6.03 -18.32 -6.84
CA HIS A 360 6.06 -18.36 -8.30
C HIS A 360 7.41 -18.90 -8.83
N PHE A 361 8.49 -18.56 -8.17
CA PHE A 361 9.86 -18.94 -8.53
C PHE A 361 10.47 -19.93 -7.53
N ASP A 362 11.58 -20.55 -7.89
CA ASP A 362 12.30 -21.50 -7.03
C ASP A 362 13.16 -20.79 -5.94
N VAL A 363 12.77 -19.61 -5.51
CA VAL A 363 13.42 -18.83 -4.45
C VAL A 363 12.42 -18.52 -3.36
N ALA A 364 12.68 -19.05 -2.17
CA ALA A 364 11.82 -18.88 -1.01
C ALA A 364 12.08 -17.58 -0.26
N SER A 365 13.36 -17.20 -0.16
CA SER A 365 13.73 -15.95 0.51
C SER A 365 14.97 -15.29 -0.11
N ILE A 366 15.01 -13.96 -0.03
CA ILE A 366 16.15 -13.13 -0.42
C ILE A 366 16.41 -12.12 0.70
N ILE A 367 17.52 -12.27 1.41
CA ILE A 367 17.90 -11.39 2.50
C ILE A 367 19.19 -10.67 2.14
N HIS A 368 19.07 -9.40 1.79
CA HIS A 368 20.22 -8.55 1.47
C HIS A 368 20.38 -7.45 2.49
N CYS A 369 21.29 -7.64 3.42
CA CYS A 369 21.69 -6.67 4.42
C CYS A 369 22.97 -5.95 3.99
N SER A 370 23.10 -4.69 4.35
CA SER A 370 24.32 -3.91 4.10
C SER A 370 25.51 -4.44 4.90
N PRO A 371 26.71 -4.55 4.32
CA PRO A 371 27.90 -4.91 5.06
C PRO A 371 28.30 -3.87 6.12
N LEU A 372 27.84 -2.62 5.99
CA LEU A 372 28.09 -1.56 6.98
C LEU A 372 27.27 -1.74 8.25
N VAL A 373 26.08 -2.31 8.12
CA VAL A 373 25.14 -2.57 9.22
C VAL A 373 24.48 -3.95 9.01
N PRO A 374 25.23 -5.04 9.19
CA PRO A 374 24.70 -6.39 9.05
C PRO A 374 23.49 -6.62 9.95
N CYS A 375 22.59 -7.50 9.53
CA CYS A 375 21.33 -7.74 10.22
C CYS A 375 21.44 -8.81 11.32
N PRO A 376 21.34 -8.45 12.60
CA PRO A 376 21.27 -9.40 13.70
C PRO A 376 19.84 -9.83 14.00
N GLY A 377 19.71 -11.01 14.61
CA GLY A 377 18.44 -11.49 15.16
C GLY A 377 17.38 -11.83 14.11
N MET A 378 17.78 -12.27 12.93
CA MET A 378 16.89 -12.82 11.92
C MET A 378 16.48 -14.24 12.30
N LYS A 379 15.16 -14.52 12.33
CA LYS A 379 14.64 -15.82 12.75
C LYS A 379 13.61 -16.34 11.74
N PHE A 380 13.79 -17.60 11.35
CA PHE A 380 12.85 -18.32 10.48
C PHE A 380 12.36 -19.57 11.25
N ILE A 381 11.09 -19.60 11.56
CA ILE A 381 10.47 -20.65 12.36
C ILE A 381 9.34 -21.26 11.51
N ASP A 382 9.39 -22.57 11.28
CA ASP A 382 8.38 -23.28 10.52
C ASP A 382 8.07 -22.67 9.14
N VAL A 383 9.13 -22.28 8.43
CA VAL A 383 9.02 -21.74 7.05
C VAL A 383 9.06 -22.92 6.07
N ASN A 384 7.98 -23.12 5.34
CA ASN A 384 7.84 -24.18 4.35
C ASN A 384 7.19 -23.66 3.05
N ILE A 385 8.03 -23.27 2.11
CA ILE A 385 7.62 -22.70 0.84
C ILE A 385 8.08 -23.64 -0.28
N THR A 386 7.18 -23.97 -1.20
CA THR A 386 7.47 -24.76 -2.39
C THR A 386 7.13 -23.98 -3.64
N THR A 387 7.64 -24.38 -4.82
CA THR A 387 7.20 -23.68 -6.04
C THR A 387 5.78 -24.08 -6.43
N VAL A 388 5.10 -23.18 -7.12
CA VAL A 388 3.79 -23.48 -7.72
C VAL A 388 3.88 -24.68 -8.70
N ASN A 389 5.01 -24.82 -9.42
CA ASN A 389 5.24 -25.96 -10.30
C ASN A 389 5.25 -27.28 -9.54
N ALA A 390 5.91 -27.34 -8.39
CA ALA A 390 5.92 -28.56 -7.53
C ALA A 390 4.50 -28.90 -7.07
N SER A 391 3.72 -27.94 -6.67
CA SER A 391 2.33 -28.14 -6.22
C SER A 391 1.42 -28.68 -7.34
N LEU A 392 1.76 -28.40 -8.59
CA LEU A 392 1.05 -28.88 -9.78
C LEU A 392 1.62 -30.20 -10.33
N GLY A 393 2.59 -30.82 -9.62
CA GLY A 393 3.26 -32.04 -10.07
C GLY A 393 4.15 -31.83 -11.31
N LYS A 394 4.54 -30.60 -11.61
CA LYS A 394 5.47 -30.26 -12.69
C LYS A 394 6.92 -30.33 -12.19
N PRO A 395 7.90 -30.50 -13.07
CA PRO A 395 9.31 -30.38 -12.68
C PRO A 395 9.58 -29.07 -11.96
N SER A 396 10.17 -29.14 -10.79
CA SER A 396 10.56 -27.98 -9.98
C SER A 396 11.94 -28.24 -9.40
N LEU A 397 12.63 -27.18 -9.08
CA LEU A 397 13.93 -27.24 -8.43
C LEU A 397 13.77 -27.08 -6.91
N PRO A 398 14.74 -27.52 -6.12
CA PRO A 398 14.74 -27.26 -4.69
C PRO A 398 14.63 -25.77 -4.40
N GLN A 399 13.87 -25.40 -3.38
CA GLN A 399 13.75 -24.02 -2.92
C GLN A 399 15.10 -23.50 -2.41
N VAL A 400 15.40 -22.26 -2.76
CA VAL A 400 16.65 -21.60 -2.41
C VAL A 400 16.37 -20.42 -1.49
N ASN A 401 17.21 -20.28 -0.48
CA ASN A 401 17.26 -19.08 0.37
C ASN A 401 18.58 -18.36 0.11
N LEU A 402 18.51 -17.10 -0.31
CA LEU A 402 19.66 -16.28 -0.66
C LEU A 402 19.91 -15.27 0.45
N CYS A 403 21.12 -15.21 1.01
CA CYS A 403 21.41 -14.36 2.16
C CYS A 403 22.79 -13.68 2.02
N ALA A 404 22.82 -12.39 2.36
CA ALA A 404 24.06 -11.63 2.52
C ALA A 404 24.04 -10.82 3.81
N ASN A 405 25.18 -10.80 4.49
CA ASN A 405 25.45 -9.97 5.67
C ASN A 405 24.44 -10.15 6.83
N MET A 406 23.93 -11.35 7.03
CA MET A 406 23.20 -11.71 8.23
C MET A 406 24.23 -12.06 9.33
N ILE A 407 24.05 -11.54 10.53
CA ILE A 407 24.84 -11.96 11.69
C ILE A 407 24.33 -13.34 12.15
N ASP A 408 25.24 -14.17 12.65
CA ASP A 408 24.97 -15.54 13.10
C ASP A 408 24.67 -16.54 11.96
N GLN A 409 24.95 -16.16 10.73
CA GLN A 409 24.88 -17.01 9.56
C GLN A 409 26.26 -17.54 9.19
N ASN A 410 26.41 -18.86 9.10
CA ASN A 410 27.64 -19.44 8.56
C ASN A 410 27.60 -19.50 7.02
N ALA A 411 28.27 -18.58 6.37
CA ALA A 411 28.30 -18.50 4.90
C ALA A 411 28.88 -19.75 4.21
N THR A 412 29.67 -20.54 4.94
CA THR A 412 30.31 -21.75 4.36
C THR A 412 29.42 -22.97 4.46
N THR A 413 28.63 -23.10 5.52
CA THR A 413 27.76 -24.26 5.75
C THR A 413 26.30 -23.97 5.49
N GLY A 414 25.95 -22.72 5.21
CA GLY A 414 24.57 -22.30 5.03
C GLY A 414 23.72 -22.42 6.28
N ASP A 415 24.32 -22.34 7.46
CA ASP A 415 23.65 -22.74 8.70
C ASP A 415 23.59 -21.62 9.73
N LEU A 416 22.63 -21.55 10.56
CA LEU A 416 21.47 -22.26 11.03
C LEU A 416 21.02 -21.72 12.37
N ALA A 417 21.72 -20.69 12.90
CA ALA A 417 21.19 -19.95 14.03
C ALA A 417 19.90 -19.19 13.64
N THR A 418 19.68 -19.02 12.33
CA THR A 418 18.52 -18.33 11.78
C THR A 418 17.35 -19.25 11.48
N GLY A 419 17.55 -20.57 11.38
CA GLY A 419 16.49 -21.55 11.13
C GLY A 419 16.30 -22.00 9.68
N ILE A 420 17.01 -21.41 8.71
CA ILE A 420 17.00 -21.83 7.30
C ILE A 420 18.40 -21.99 6.75
N PRO A 421 18.62 -22.91 5.80
CA PRO A 421 19.86 -22.98 5.05
C PRO A 421 19.94 -21.81 4.07
N CYS A 422 20.90 -20.93 4.24
CA CYS A 422 21.17 -19.83 3.32
C CYS A 422 22.30 -20.19 2.36
N HIS A 423 22.08 -19.98 1.08
CA HIS A 423 23.18 -19.93 0.11
C HIS A 423 23.78 -18.52 0.21
N GLY A 424 24.99 -18.43 0.79
CA GLY A 424 25.70 -17.16 0.92
C GLY A 424 26.15 -16.61 -0.43
N PHE A 425 26.00 -15.34 -0.62
CA PHE A 425 26.54 -14.58 -1.74
C PHE A 425 27.62 -13.63 -1.24
N ALA A 426 28.61 -13.34 -2.09
CA ALA A 426 29.44 -12.19 -1.86
C ALA A 426 28.52 -10.94 -1.83
N PRO A 427 28.74 -10.00 -0.92
CA PRO A 427 27.88 -8.83 -0.78
C PRO A 427 27.63 -8.05 -2.08
N ASN A 428 28.62 -8.02 -2.96
CA ASN A 428 28.56 -7.31 -4.24
C ASN A 428 27.70 -8.01 -5.31
N ASP A 429 27.33 -9.27 -5.07
CA ASP A 429 26.59 -10.07 -6.04
C ASP A 429 25.08 -10.01 -5.85
N MET A 430 24.63 -9.57 -4.67
CA MET A 430 23.21 -9.55 -4.29
C MET A 430 22.38 -8.35 -4.78
N PRO A 431 22.92 -7.16 -4.97
CA PRO A 431 22.11 -5.95 -5.22
C PRO A 431 21.19 -6.06 -6.42
N ASN A 432 21.61 -6.80 -7.42
CA ASN A 432 20.89 -6.94 -8.69
C ASN A 432 19.84 -8.06 -8.66
N VAL A 433 19.80 -8.88 -7.63
CA VAL A 433 18.85 -9.99 -7.52
C VAL A 433 17.41 -9.51 -7.51
N LEU A 434 17.17 -8.35 -6.92
CA LEU A 434 15.82 -7.79 -6.78
C LEU A 434 15.35 -7.03 -8.02
N TYR A 435 16.27 -6.61 -8.93
CA TYR A 435 15.89 -5.58 -9.88
C TYR A 435 16.09 -5.86 -11.37
N ARG A 436 16.85 -6.70 -11.88
CA ARG A 436 16.94 -6.91 -13.35
C ARG A 436 18.02 -7.89 -13.82
N ASN A 437 18.99 -8.25 -12.99
CA ASN A 437 20.15 -9.02 -13.42
C ASN A 437 20.18 -10.46 -12.88
N TRP A 438 19.01 -11.04 -12.56
CA TRP A 438 18.90 -12.45 -12.25
C TRP A 438 19.72 -13.35 -13.19
N PRO A 439 19.70 -13.12 -14.53
CA PRO A 439 20.43 -13.97 -15.45
C PRO A 439 21.96 -13.94 -15.26
N GLU A 440 22.53 -12.83 -14.86
CA GLU A 440 23.99 -12.72 -14.71
C GLU A 440 24.48 -13.26 -13.38
N LEU A 441 23.81 -12.95 -12.30
CA LEU A 441 24.09 -13.53 -10.99
C LEU A 441 23.97 -15.05 -10.99
N LEU A 442 22.98 -15.57 -11.67
CA LEU A 442 22.72 -16.99 -11.78
C LEU A 442 23.68 -17.71 -12.71
N LYS A 443 24.43 -17.02 -13.60
CA LYS A 443 25.48 -17.59 -14.42
C LYS A 443 26.75 -17.91 -13.64
N GLU A 444 27.08 -17.09 -12.64
CA GLU A 444 28.32 -17.21 -11.87
C GLU A 444 28.20 -18.15 -10.67
N VAL A 445 27.01 -18.37 -10.17
CA VAL A 445 26.76 -19.29 -9.08
C VAL A 445 26.06 -20.53 -9.59
N VAL A 446 26.27 -21.67 -8.97
CA VAL A 446 25.61 -22.97 -9.23
C VAL A 446 24.08 -22.86 -9.39
N LEU A 447 23.49 -21.72 -9.07
CA LEU A 447 22.13 -21.32 -9.31
C LEU A 447 21.72 -21.25 -10.79
N SER A 448 22.65 -21.18 -11.73
CA SER A 448 22.34 -21.32 -13.17
C SER A 448 21.61 -22.64 -13.49
N VAL A 449 21.75 -23.62 -12.61
CA VAL A 449 21.06 -24.90 -12.65
C VAL A 449 19.69 -24.87 -11.98
N ILE A 450 19.45 -23.88 -11.10
CA ILE A 450 18.32 -23.86 -10.18
C ILE A 450 17.14 -23.04 -10.71
N VAL A 451 17.38 -22.04 -11.56
CA VAL A 451 16.30 -21.22 -12.14
C VAL A 451 16.19 -21.45 -13.64
N PRO A 452 15.08 -21.99 -14.15
CA PRO A 452 14.86 -22.19 -15.58
C PRO A 452 15.04 -20.90 -16.38
N GLU A 453 15.52 -21.01 -17.62
CA GLU A 453 15.82 -19.85 -18.48
C GLU A 453 14.60 -18.93 -18.69
N ALA A 454 13.40 -19.49 -18.72
CA ALA A 454 12.14 -18.74 -18.79
C ALA A 454 11.86 -17.88 -17.55
N GLN A 455 12.43 -18.24 -16.39
CA GLN A 455 12.29 -17.48 -15.14
C GLN A 455 13.42 -16.45 -14.97
N ARG A 456 14.44 -16.48 -15.84
CA ARG A 456 15.58 -15.55 -15.78
C ARG A 456 15.29 -14.19 -16.41
N ASN A 457 14.23 -14.08 -17.18
CA ASN A 457 13.89 -12.88 -17.93
C ASN A 457 12.91 -12.00 -17.15
N ASN A 458 13.42 -11.17 -16.26
CA ASN A 458 12.78 -9.96 -15.71
C ASN A 458 11.37 -10.07 -15.11
N CYS A 459 10.91 -11.25 -14.70
CA CYS A 459 9.55 -11.45 -14.22
C CYS A 459 9.33 -11.15 -12.72
N LEU A 460 10.29 -10.56 -12.04
CA LEU A 460 10.23 -10.26 -10.61
C LEU A 460 9.55 -8.92 -10.28
N HIS A 461 9.39 -8.06 -11.26
CA HIS A 461 8.65 -6.81 -11.10
C HIS A 461 7.73 -6.62 -12.30
N PRO A 462 6.41 -6.49 -12.10
CA PRO A 462 5.50 -6.02 -13.12
C PRO A 462 5.73 -4.50 -13.32
N GLY A 463 6.79 -4.16 -14.04
CA GLY A 463 6.95 -2.84 -14.64
C GLY A 463 6.32 -2.84 -16.04
N PRO A 464 6.17 -1.68 -16.68
CA PRO A 464 5.57 -1.55 -18.00
C PRO A 464 6.22 -2.41 -19.09
N ASP A 465 7.41 -2.96 -18.84
CA ASP A 465 8.16 -3.80 -19.80
C ASP A 465 7.89 -5.30 -19.67
N VAL A 466 7.03 -5.74 -18.76
CA VAL A 466 6.78 -7.17 -18.48
C VAL A 466 6.15 -7.87 -19.68
N ALA A 467 5.23 -7.22 -20.36
CA ALA A 467 4.60 -7.76 -21.57
C ALA A 467 5.61 -7.88 -22.76
N ALA A 468 6.60 -6.99 -22.83
CA ALA A 468 7.62 -6.99 -23.88
C ALA A 468 8.71 -8.06 -23.65
N ALA A 469 8.86 -8.55 -22.41
CA ALA A 469 9.90 -9.51 -22.05
C ALA A 469 9.45 -10.99 -22.15
N GLY A 470 8.20 -11.26 -22.54
CA GLY A 470 7.66 -12.61 -22.64
C GLY A 470 7.49 -13.29 -21.27
N CYS A 471 7.43 -12.50 -20.22
CA CYS A 471 7.01 -12.95 -18.92
C CYS A 471 5.48 -12.97 -18.92
N ASP A 472 4.88 -14.14 -18.76
CA ASP A 472 3.49 -14.16 -18.32
C ASP A 472 3.47 -13.48 -16.96
N PRO A 473 2.82 -12.32 -16.81
CA PRO A 473 2.58 -11.78 -15.48
C PRO A 473 1.91 -12.88 -14.67
N PRO A 474 2.11 -12.94 -13.36
CA PRO A 474 1.31 -13.83 -12.53
C PRO A 474 -0.14 -13.60 -12.94
N PRO A 475 -0.94 -14.65 -13.20
CA PRO A 475 -2.26 -14.49 -13.79
C PRO A 475 -3.04 -13.49 -12.94
N TYR A 476 -3.31 -12.34 -13.55
CA TYR A 476 -4.09 -11.26 -12.96
C TYR A 476 -5.54 -11.70 -12.76
#